data_539f73884a7701c0b5d20e572dbb110e
#
_entry.id   539f73884a7701c0b5d20e572dbb110e
#
_cell.length_a   1.000
_cell.length_b   1.000
_cell.length_c   1.000
_cell.angle_alpha   90.00
_cell.angle_beta   90.00
_cell.angle_gamma   90.00
#
_symmetry.space_group_name_H-M   'P 1'
#
loop_
_entity.id
_entity.type
_entity.pdbx_description
1 polymer ?
#
loop_
_entity_poly.entity_id
_entity_poly.type
_entity_poly.pdbx_seq_one_letter_code
_entity_poly.pdbx_strand_id
1 'polypeptide(L)'
;MPEIILNPDRYTAANPVLHGRPSGDYHPSDSCLLEVSTDGVMVNLNGSGLDGENMINAGIYVHDCRDVTIKNGMVKGFYVGIRAVNVENLNIENCVVSDNHNPTDVEWLPDADDPMEEGFGAGIYLLRVFDSVIQGNLLNNNFNGLSLVRSERNRIAGNNASYSGNLGIHLLGSGHNVVEDNQANHCIRYTGRFWCDTADSAGILLEEHSHHNRITGNSLRYSGDGFFIRANNGHSCDHNYIARNYASFSPNNAFEAGFSQHNVFEENVADFSNYGFWFGFSSDTVVRDNRIRGNRLDGIAVDSGNRNNIQGNNIEGNRNGVRLWSDRPGELGQITSVVRNDIKGSRECAVVVGKGQQISIEDNVLDNNSRDVVQE
;
A
#
# COMPACT_ATOMS: atom_id res chain seq x y z
N MET A 1 -20.81 -11.49 24.94
CA MET A 1 -20.73 -10.40 23.95
C MET A 1 -22.14 -10.18 23.45
N PRO A 2 -22.74 -9.01 23.66
CA PRO A 2 -24.04 -8.70 23.07
C PRO A 2 -23.93 -8.74 21.55
N GLU A 3 -24.89 -9.41 20.92
CA GLU A 3 -24.89 -9.55 19.45
C GLU A 3 -26.08 -8.76 18.89
N ILE A 4 -25.78 -7.91 17.91
CA ILE A 4 -26.75 -7.20 17.07
C ILE A 4 -26.83 -7.98 15.77
N ILE A 5 -27.95 -8.65 15.53
CA ILE A 5 -28.19 -9.36 14.27
C ILE A 5 -29.20 -8.54 13.48
N LEU A 6 -28.81 -8.08 12.29
CA LEU A 6 -29.74 -7.40 11.40
C LEU A 6 -30.67 -8.40 10.72
N ASN A 7 -31.88 -8.00 10.48
CA ASN A 7 -32.78 -8.75 9.59
C ASN A 7 -32.23 -8.57 8.14
N PRO A 8 -32.19 -9.61 7.32
CA PRO A 8 -31.76 -9.50 5.93
C PRO A 8 -32.63 -8.50 5.17
N ASP A 9 -32.11 -7.31 4.94
CA ASP A 9 -32.81 -6.20 4.27
C ASP A 9 -31.79 -5.23 3.66
N ARG A 10 -32.27 -4.27 2.87
CA ARG A 10 -31.52 -3.10 2.40
C ARG A 10 -31.83 -1.92 3.32
N TYR A 11 -30.82 -1.43 4.01
CA TYR A 11 -30.91 -0.26 4.87
C TYR A 11 -30.36 0.97 4.15
N THR A 12 -31.10 2.07 4.20
CA THR A 12 -30.76 3.36 3.57
C THR A 12 -31.05 4.49 4.55
N ALA A 13 -30.75 5.73 4.17
CA ALA A 13 -31.13 6.91 4.96
C ALA A 13 -32.65 7.01 5.20
N ALA A 14 -33.48 6.51 4.28
CA ALA A 14 -34.93 6.48 4.41
C ALA A 14 -35.44 5.29 5.24
N ASN A 15 -34.67 4.19 5.31
CA ASN A 15 -34.94 3.00 6.12
C ASN A 15 -33.70 2.66 6.96
N PRO A 16 -33.36 3.45 7.99
CA PRO A 16 -32.12 3.27 8.74
C PRO A 16 -32.19 2.13 9.73
N VAL A 17 -31.03 1.62 10.12
CA VAL A 17 -30.91 0.71 11.27
C VAL A 17 -31.36 1.45 12.52
N LEU A 18 -32.31 0.87 13.28
CA LEU A 18 -32.92 1.54 14.45
C LEU A 18 -32.02 1.61 15.69
N HIS A 19 -30.87 0.94 15.69
CA HIS A 19 -29.93 0.92 16.80
C HIS A 19 -28.70 1.75 16.49
N GLY A 20 -28.32 2.64 17.40
CA GLY A 20 -27.08 3.38 17.31
C GLY A 20 -27.15 4.65 16.45
N ARG A 21 -28.19 5.47 16.58
CA ARG A 21 -28.16 6.81 16.04
C ARG A 21 -27.23 7.70 16.88
N PRO A 22 -26.40 8.53 16.21
CA PRO A 22 -25.57 9.49 16.94
C PRO A 22 -26.41 10.35 17.88
N SER A 23 -25.95 10.52 19.11
CA SER A 23 -26.54 11.48 20.04
C SER A 23 -25.92 12.85 19.80
N GLY A 24 -26.71 13.79 19.39
CA GLY A 24 -26.69 15.22 19.59
C GLY A 24 -25.52 16.13 19.25
N ASP A 25 -24.26 15.69 19.22
CA ASP A 25 -23.09 16.55 19.00
C ASP A 25 -22.30 16.20 17.71
N TYR A 26 -23.00 15.81 16.71
CA TYR A 26 -22.43 15.28 15.46
C TYR A 26 -22.31 16.36 14.38
N HIS A 27 -21.13 16.52 13.82
CA HIS A 27 -20.94 17.25 12.58
C HIS A 27 -21.68 16.55 11.43
N PRO A 28 -22.25 17.27 10.45
CA PRO A 28 -22.86 16.66 9.27
C PRO A 28 -21.94 15.71 8.49
N SER A 29 -20.61 15.85 8.69
CA SER A 29 -19.58 14.94 8.17
C SER A 29 -19.55 13.57 8.80
N ASP A 30 -20.20 13.38 9.95
CA ASP A 30 -20.13 12.16 10.75
C ASP A 30 -21.43 11.34 10.72
N SER A 31 -22.38 11.65 9.84
CA SER A 31 -23.60 10.85 9.68
C SER A 31 -23.28 9.42 9.21
N CYS A 32 -23.93 8.45 9.80
CA CYS A 32 -23.79 7.04 9.45
C CYS A 32 -25.14 6.33 9.52
N LEU A 33 -25.23 5.13 8.93
CA LEU A 33 -26.44 4.29 9.07
C LEU A 33 -26.40 3.44 10.34
N LEU A 34 -25.20 3.05 10.77
CA LEU A 34 -25.01 2.24 11.98
C LEU A 34 -23.84 2.81 12.79
N GLU A 35 -24.09 3.16 14.04
CA GLU A 35 -23.05 3.60 14.98
C GLU A 35 -22.80 2.53 16.04
N VAL A 36 -21.52 2.33 16.38
CA VAL A 36 -21.07 1.42 17.44
C VAL A 36 -20.08 2.17 18.32
N SER A 37 -20.48 2.46 19.56
CA SER A 37 -19.64 3.14 20.58
C SER A 37 -19.66 2.41 21.92
N THR A 38 -19.88 1.10 21.91
CA THR A 38 -20.01 0.27 23.11
C THR A 38 -19.05 -0.91 23.03
N ASP A 39 -18.34 -1.18 24.11
CA ASP A 39 -17.41 -2.28 24.24
C ASP A 39 -18.09 -3.65 24.10
N GLY A 40 -17.36 -4.59 23.52
CA GLY A 40 -17.74 -6.00 23.50
C GLY A 40 -18.96 -6.32 22.61
N VAL A 41 -19.21 -5.55 21.57
CA VAL A 41 -20.37 -5.73 20.67
C VAL A 41 -20.01 -6.53 19.44
N MET A 42 -20.82 -7.50 19.07
CA MET A 42 -20.80 -8.18 17.79
C MET A 42 -21.94 -7.67 16.90
N VAL A 43 -21.59 -7.12 15.74
CA VAL A 43 -22.53 -6.73 14.69
C VAL A 43 -22.48 -7.76 13.57
N ASN A 44 -23.47 -8.61 13.50
CA ASN A 44 -23.65 -9.56 12.40
C ASN A 44 -24.67 -8.98 11.42
N LEU A 45 -24.17 -8.52 10.28
CA LEU A 45 -25.01 -7.93 9.23
C LEU A 45 -25.92 -8.98 8.56
N ASN A 46 -25.65 -10.28 8.76
CA ASN A 46 -26.50 -11.38 8.35
C ASN A 46 -26.96 -11.31 6.87
N GLY A 47 -26.05 -10.91 5.99
CA GLY A 47 -26.35 -10.73 4.56
C GLY A 47 -27.06 -9.42 4.21
N SER A 48 -27.31 -8.54 5.18
CA SER A 48 -27.93 -7.23 4.93
C SER A 48 -27.03 -6.33 4.08
N GLY A 49 -27.66 -5.42 3.33
CA GLY A 49 -27.02 -4.34 2.59
C GLY A 49 -27.24 -2.98 3.28
N LEU A 50 -26.14 -2.31 3.60
CA LEU A 50 -26.15 -0.88 3.91
C LEU A 50 -25.81 -0.12 2.64
N ASP A 51 -26.71 0.77 2.20
CA ASP A 51 -26.57 1.50 0.93
C ASP A 51 -26.73 3.01 1.16
N GLY A 52 -25.69 3.76 0.89
CA GLY A 52 -25.62 5.20 1.09
C GLY A 52 -26.36 6.03 0.05
N GLU A 53 -26.83 5.44 -1.05
CA GLU A 53 -27.62 6.09 -2.13
C GLU A 53 -27.04 7.43 -2.65
N ASN A 54 -25.74 7.58 -2.71
CA ASN A 54 -24.98 8.78 -2.97
C ASN A 54 -24.73 9.68 -1.74
N MET A 55 -23.98 9.10 -0.78
CA MET A 55 -23.04 9.83 0.06
C MET A 55 -23.57 10.40 1.37
N ILE A 56 -24.03 9.52 2.21
CA ILE A 56 -23.85 9.65 3.65
C ILE A 56 -22.37 9.37 3.95
N ASN A 57 -21.75 10.03 4.92
CA ASN A 57 -20.34 9.95 5.16
C ASN A 57 -19.81 8.57 5.55
N ALA A 58 -20.53 7.80 6.35
CA ALA A 58 -20.14 6.44 6.69
C ALA A 58 -21.32 5.47 6.67
N GLY A 59 -21.08 4.24 6.21
CA GLY A 59 -22.04 3.15 6.34
C GLY A 59 -22.11 2.69 7.80
N ILE A 60 -20.96 2.35 8.36
CA ILE A 60 -20.80 1.97 9.76
C ILE A 60 -19.74 2.87 10.39
N TYR A 61 -20.04 3.44 11.55
CA TYR A 61 -19.09 4.21 12.34
C TYR A 61 -18.87 3.55 13.72
N VAL A 62 -17.62 3.14 13.96
CA VAL A 62 -17.18 2.52 15.22
C VAL A 62 -16.23 3.49 15.91
N HIS A 63 -16.50 3.86 17.16
CA HIS A 63 -15.62 4.82 17.83
C HIS A 63 -15.56 4.68 19.34
N ASP A 64 -14.42 5.07 19.90
CA ASP A 64 -14.16 5.17 21.34
C ASP A 64 -14.57 3.91 22.10
N CYS A 65 -14.30 2.74 21.55
CA CYS A 65 -14.69 1.45 22.13
C CYS A 65 -13.65 0.36 21.80
N ARG A 66 -13.89 -0.82 22.35
CA ARG A 66 -13.03 -2.00 22.16
C ARG A 66 -13.81 -3.28 22.05
N ASP A 67 -13.13 -4.36 21.63
CA ASP A 67 -13.69 -5.70 21.53
C ASP A 67 -14.93 -5.75 20.61
N VAL A 68 -14.87 -5.11 19.45
CA VAL A 68 -15.98 -5.03 18.49
C VAL A 68 -15.74 -5.99 17.32
N THR A 69 -16.78 -6.69 16.90
CA THR A 69 -16.76 -7.51 15.67
C THR A 69 -17.84 -7.04 14.71
N ILE A 70 -17.47 -6.86 13.43
CA ILE A 70 -18.40 -6.58 12.32
C ILE A 70 -18.24 -7.68 11.28
N LYS A 71 -19.34 -8.30 10.83
CA LYS A 71 -19.25 -9.41 9.90
C LYS A 71 -20.47 -9.61 9.01
N ASN A 72 -20.24 -10.33 7.88
CA ASN A 72 -21.25 -10.97 7.05
C ASN A 72 -22.28 -10.03 6.43
N GLY A 73 -21.86 -8.93 5.79
CA GLY A 73 -22.81 -8.05 5.11
C GLY A 73 -22.20 -7.23 3.99
N MET A 74 -23.01 -6.36 3.42
CA MET A 74 -22.60 -5.47 2.32
C MET A 74 -22.73 -4.01 2.74
N VAL A 75 -21.72 -3.19 2.42
CA VAL A 75 -21.69 -1.74 2.71
C VAL A 75 -21.21 -1.02 1.46
N LYS A 76 -22.03 -0.19 0.85
CA LYS A 76 -21.73 0.51 -0.41
C LYS A 76 -22.39 1.87 -0.53
N GLY A 77 -21.90 2.70 -1.45
CA GLY A 77 -22.49 4.01 -1.78
C GLY A 77 -22.27 5.08 -0.73
N PHE A 78 -21.27 4.93 0.14
CA PHE A 78 -20.87 5.90 1.15
C PHE A 78 -19.58 6.63 0.74
N TYR A 79 -19.27 7.70 1.46
CA TYR A 79 -17.95 8.30 1.39
C TYR A 79 -16.89 7.35 1.98
N VAL A 80 -17.19 6.76 3.15
CA VAL A 80 -16.42 5.66 3.76
C VAL A 80 -17.39 4.52 4.10
N GLY A 81 -17.09 3.31 3.66
CA GLY A 81 -17.95 2.16 3.96
C GLY A 81 -17.99 1.86 5.45
N ILE A 82 -16.83 1.57 6.06
CA ILE A 82 -16.68 1.34 7.51
C ILE A 82 -15.60 2.29 8.03
N ARG A 83 -15.98 3.17 8.95
CA ARG A 83 -15.05 4.09 9.64
C ARG A 83 -14.86 3.65 11.07
N ALA A 84 -13.62 3.48 11.51
CA ALA A 84 -13.29 3.21 12.91
C ALA A 84 -12.32 4.26 13.44
N VAL A 85 -12.61 4.81 14.63
CA VAL A 85 -11.81 5.87 15.27
C VAL A 85 -11.60 5.58 16.75
N ASN A 86 -10.37 5.56 17.23
CA ASN A 86 -10.04 5.26 18.63
C ASN A 86 -10.57 3.88 19.06
N VAL A 87 -10.26 2.83 18.34
CA VAL A 87 -10.78 1.49 18.61
C VAL A 87 -9.65 0.51 18.88
N GLU A 88 -9.82 -0.36 19.85
CA GLU A 88 -8.91 -1.44 20.20
C GLU A 88 -9.59 -2.80 20.02
N ASN A 89 -8.85 -3.79 19.52
CA ASN A 89 -9.37 -5.14 19.28
C ASN A 89 -10.65 -5.17 18.42
N LEU A 90 -10.60 -4.52 17.27
CA LEU A 90 -11.65 -4.55 16.24
C LEU A 90 -11.44 -5.74 15.31
N ASN A 91 -12.50 -6.51 15.06
CA ASN A 91 -12.51 -7.53 14.02
C ASN A 91 -13.52 -7.17 12.92
N ILE A 92 -13.05 -7.07 11.66
CA ILE A 92 -13.93 -6.91 10.49
C ILE A 92 -13.68 -8.09 9.56
N GLU A 93 -14.69 -8.91 9.35
CA GLU A 93 -14.52 -10.15 8.60
C GLU A 93 -15.71 -10.48 7.68
N ASN A 94 -15.38 -11.06 6.52
CA ASN A 94 -16.36 -11.57 5.56
C ASN A 94 -17.41 -10.53 5.13
N CYS A 95 -17.01 -9.28 5.00
CA CYS A 95 -17.83 -8.18 4.52
C CYS A 95 -17.51 -7.85 3.06
N VAL A 96 -18.52 -7.40 2.33
CA VAL A 96 -18.38 -6.73 1.03
C VAL A 96 -18.48 -5.24 1.26
N VAL A 97 -17.36 -4.52 1.21
CA VAL A 97 -17.31 -3.07 1.45
C VAL A 97 -16.76 -2.42 0.19
N SER A 98 -17.60 -2.32 -0.82
CA SER A 98 -17.23 -1.96 -2.19
C SER A 98 -18.09 -0.81 -2.71
N ASP A 99 -17.65 -0.18 -3.80
CA ASP A 99 -18.37 0.91 -4.45
C ASP A 99 -18.62 2.10 -3.50
N ASN A 100 -17.67 2.40 -2.62
CA ASN A 100 -17.70 3.59 -1.78
C ASN A 100 -16.79 4.66 -2.41
N HIS A 101 -17.26 5.88 -2.44
CA HIS A 101 -16.68 7.08 -3.05
C HIS A 101 -15.43 6.82 -3.92
N ASN A 102 -15.66 6.54 -5.18
CA ASN A 102 -14.60 6.34 -6.17
C ASN A 102 -14.86 7.27 -7.36
N PRO A 103 -14.59 8.57 -7.24
CA PRO A 103 -14.86 9.54 -8.30
C PRO A 103 -13.98 9.23 -9.51
N THR A 104 -14.57 9.37 -10.70
CA THR A 104 -13.88 9.12 -11.99
C THR A 104 -13.10 10.34 -12.50
N ASP A 105 -13.28 11.49 -11.89
CA ASP A 105 -12.78 12.80 -12.30
C ASP A 105 -11.93 13.50 -11.24
N VAL A 106 -11.31 12.73 -10.39
CA VAL A 106 -10.37 13.29 -9.39
C VAL A 106 -9.24 13.94 -10.16
N GLU A 107 -9.20 15.27 -10.11
CA GLU A 107 -8.00 15.99 -10.45
C GLU A 107 -6.87 15.54 -9.53
N TRP A 108 -5.65 15.55 -10.05
CA TRP A 108 -4.45 15.31 -9.29
C TRP A 108 -4.54 16.07 -7.95
N LEU A 109 -4.41 15.36 -6.88
CA LEU A 109 -4.29 15.97 -5.56
C LEU A 109 -2.96 16.71 -5.54
N PRO A 110 -2.99 18.04 -5.40
CA PRO A 110 -1.86 18.87 -5.79
C PRO A 110 -0.65 18.69 -4.90
N ASP A 111 -0.73 17.90 -3.85
CA ASP A 111 0.41 17.86 -2.97
C ASP A 111 0.71 16.49 -2.38
N ALA A 112 1.89 16.01 -2.79
CA ALA A 112 2.62 15.03 -2.04
C ALA A 112 2.92 15.49 -0.59
N ASP A 113 2.72 16.75 -0.27
CA ASP A 113 3.02 17.36 1.03
C ASP A 113 1.82 17.43 1.97
N ASP A 114 0.62 17.12 1.49
CA ASP A 114 -0.56 17.08 2.35
C ASP A 114 -0.77 15.64 2.83
N PRO A 115 -0.56 15.34 4.11
CA PRO A 115 -0.85 14.02 4.64
C PRO A 115 -2.31 13.68 4.37
N MET A 116 -2.54 12.54 3.73
CA MET A 116 -3.90 12.05 3.43
C MET A 116 -4.64 11.63 4.71
N GLU A 117 -4.60 12.44 5.76
CA GLU A 117 -5.23 12.14 7.04
C GLU A 117 -6.74 12.17 6.96
N GLU A 118 -7.26 13.07 6.16
CA GLU A 118 -8.71 13.25 6.02
C GLU A 118 -9.01 13.57 4.55
N GLY A 119 -10.05 13.02 4.02
CA GLY A 119 -10.59 13.56 2.79
C GLY A 119 -10.66 12.62 1.60
N PHE A 120 -10.24 11.36 1.74
CA PHE A 120 -10.43 10.42 0.64
C PHE A 120 -11.37 9.29 1.03
N GLY A 121 -12.32 9.01 0.14
CA GLY A 121 -13.20 7.89 0.29
C GLY A 121 -12.45 6.58 0.45
N ALA A 122 -12.99 5.70 1.25
CA ALA A 122 -12.40 4.38 1.48
C ALA A 122 -13.47 3.31 1.65
N GLY A 123 -13.11 2.07 1.35
CA GLY A 123 -13.90 0.92 1.79
C GLY A 123 -13.89 0.86 3.32
N ILE A 124 -12.70 0.73 3.89
CA ILE A 124 -12.50 0.74 5.35
C ILE A 124 -11.47 1.83 5.69
N TYR A 125 -11.79 2.66 6.68
CA TYR A 125 -10.91 3.70 7.19
C TYR A 125 -10.70 3.55 8.70
N LEU A 126 -9.44 3.37 9.11
CA LEU A 126 -9.03 3.13 10.49
C LEU A 126 -8.17 4.29 10.98
N LEU A 127 -8.63 5.04 11.97
CA LEU A 127 -7.87 6.12 12.61
C LEU A 127 -7.64 5.81 14.09
N ARG A 128 -6.39 5.67 14.50
CA ARG A 128 -6.01 5.26 15.85
C ARG A 128 -6.72 3.96 16.27
N VAL A 129 -6.53 2.94 15.44
CA VAL A 129 -7.04 1.59 15.67
C VAL A 129 -5.88 0.66 15.98
N PHE A 130 -6.00 -0.12 17.04
CA PHE A 130 -4.91 -0.93 17.57
C PHE A 130 -5.31 -2.38 17.79
N ASP A 131 -4.32 -3.28 17.67
CA ASP A 131 -4.45 -4.70 18.04
C ASP A 131 -5.65 -5.41 17.37
N SER A 132 -5.93 -5.04 16.12
CA SER A 132 -7.16 -5.36 15.41
C SER A 132 -6.92 -6.29 14.22
N VAL A 133 -7.98 -6.98 13.76
CA VAL A 133 -7.92 -7.92 12.64
C VAL A 133 -8.94 -7.54 11.56
N ILE A 134 -8.46 -7.29 10.36
CA ILE A 134 -9.29 -7.01 9.18
C ILE A 134 -9.01 -8.11 8.16
N GLN A 135 -9.95 -9.05 8.00
CA GLN A 135 -9.67 -10.25 7.22
C GLN A 135 -10.80 -10.73 6.32
N GLY A 136 -10.41 -11.28 5.16
CA GLY A 136 -11.34 -11.95 4.25
C GLY A 136 -12.44 -11.06 3.69
N ASN A 137 -12.21 -9.76 3.60
CA ASN A 137 -13.17 -8.80 3.09
C ASN A 137 -12.98 -8.53 1.59
N LEU A 138 -14.07 -8.25 0.89
CA LEU A 138 -14.07 -7.75 -0.48
C LEU A 138 -14.20 -6.23 -0.45
N LEU A 139 -13.12 -5.53 -0.83
CA LEU A 139 -12.97 -4.06 -0.73
C LEU A 139 -12.77 -3.42 -2.11
N ASN A 140 -13.40 -3.97 -3.14
CA ASN A 140 -13.16 -3.56 -4.53
C ASN A 140 -13.84 -2.24 -4.87
N ASN A 141 -13.29 -1.55 -5.88
CA ASN A 141 -13.90 -0.37 -6.48
C ASN A 141 -14.20 0.76 -5.47
N ASN A 142 -13.34 0.94 -4.49
CA ASN A 142 -13.33 2.10 -3.61
C ASN A 142 -12.29 3.12 -4.12
N PHE A 143 -12.29 4.35 -3.62
CA PHE A 143 -11.17 5.24 -3.90
C PHE A 143 -9.89 4.70 -3.26
N ASN A 144 -9.89 4.50 -1.94
CA ASN A 144 -8.93 3.65 -1.25
C ASN A 144 -9.62 2.37 -0.76
N GLY A 145 -9.03 1.20 -0.94
CA GLY A 145 -9.63 -0.04 -0.46
C GLY A 145 -9.65 -0.09 1.07
N LEU A 146 -8.49 0.09 1.69
CA LEU A 146 -8.30 0.12 3.14
C LEU A 146 -7.27 1.19 3.50
N SER A 147 -7.58 2.07 4.45
CA SER A 147 -6.65 3.06 4.98
C SER A 147 -6.45 2.90 6.49
N LEU A 148 -5.19 2.84 6.92
CA LEU A 148 -4.75 2.87 8.31
C LEU A 148 -4.03 4.19 8.55
N VAL A 149 -4.53 5.00 9.48
CA VAL A 149 -3.95 6.27 9.88
C VAL A 149 -3.63 6.22 11.37
N ARG A 150 -2.35 6.39 11.74
CA ARG A 150 -1.89 6.31 13.13
C ARG A 150 -2.39 5.05 13.86
N SER A 151 -2.37 3.92 13.14
CA SER A 151 -2.95 2.65 13.56
C SER A 151 -1.87 1.56 13.61
N GLU A 152 -1.73 0.87 14.71
CA GLU A 152 -0.61 -0.02 14.96
C GLU A 152 -1.03 -1.41 15.44
N ARG A 153 -0.13 -2.38 15.24
CA ARG A 153 -0.29 -3.78 15.68
C ARG A 153 -1.53 -4.46 15.14
N ASN A 154 -1.95 -4.04 13.95
CA ASN A 154 -3.09 -4.64 13.27
C ASN A 154 -2.64 -5.74 12.32
N ARG A 155 -3.52 -6.71 12.09
CA ARG A 155 -3.37 -7.76 11.09
C ARG A 155 -4.38 -7.56 9.96
N ILE A 156 -3.89 -7.32 8.77
CA ILE A 156 -4.66 -7.10 7.54
C ILE A 156 -4.42 -8.30 6.63
N ALA A 157 -5.36 -9.22 6.53
CA ALA A 157 -5.09 -10.52 5.90
C ALA A 157 -6.18 -11.00 4.96
N GLY A 158 -5.78 -11.51 3.79
CA GLY A 158 -6.69 -12.17 2.86
C GLY A 158 -7.80 -11.27 2.31
N ASN A 159 -7.64 -9.96 2.35
CA ASN A 159 -8.63 -9.04 1.78
C ASN A 159 -8.38 -8.84 0.27
N ASN A 160 -9.44 -8.49 -0.46
CA ASN A 160 -9.34 -8.11 -1.84
C ASN A 160 -9.70 -6.62 -2.02
N ALA A 161 -8.68 -5.77 -2.10
CA ALA A 161 -8.77 -4.32 -2.30
C ALA A 161 -8.45 -3.91 -3.76
N SER A 162 -8.63 -4.82 -4.71
CA SER A 162 -8.33 -4.56 -6.12
C SER A 162 -9.30 -3.56 -6.75
N TYR A 163 -8.86 -2.94 -7.85
CA TYR A 163 -9.63 -1.94 -8.58
C TYR A 163 -9.97 -0.68 -7.78
N SER A 164 -9.18 -0.37 -6.76
CA SER A 164 -9.27 0.93 -6.07
C SER A 164 -8.79 2.04 -7.00
N GLY A 165 -9.51 3.16 -7.02
CA GLY A 165 -9.22 4.28 -7.91
C GLY A 165 -7.97 5.08 -7.51
N ASN A 166 -7.37 4.77 -6.37
CA ASN A 166 -6.15 5.39 -5.87
C ASN A 166 -5.24 4.34 -5.22
N LEU A 167 -5.53 3.90 -3.99
CA LEU A 167 -4.70 2.98 -3.24
C LEU A 167 -5.48 1.71 -2.87
N GLY A 168 -4.84 0.55 -2.98
CA GLY A 168 -5.40 -0.69 -2.47
C GLY A 168 -5.39 -0.70 -0.94
N ILE A 169 -4.20 -0.61 -0.35
CA ILE A 169 -3.99 -0.55 1.10
C ILE A 169 -3.03 0.59 1.40
N HIS A 170 -3.41 1.47 2.33
CA HIS A 170 -2.65 2.65 2.72
C HIS A 170 -2.31 2.62 4.21
N LEU A 171 -1.05 2.86 4.54
CA LEU A 171 -0.55 3.02 5.90
C LEU A 171 0.07 4.41 6.05
N LEU A 172 -0.51 5.27 6.88
CA LEU A 172 0.00 6.61 7.19
C LEU A 172 0.27 6.73 8.69
N GLY A 173 1.51 6.98 9.07
CA GLY A 173 1.91 7.02 10.46
C GLY A 173 1.60 5.71 11.21
N SER A 174 1.62 4.58 10.52
CA SER A 174 1.06 3.31 11.00
C SER A 174 2.14 2.22 11.01
N GLY A 175 2.65 1.92 12.19
CA GLY A 175 3.74 0.97 12.40
C GLY A 175 3.32 -0.38 12.98
N HIS A 176 4.26 -1.33 12.95
CA HIS A 176 4.09 -2.65 13.57
C HIS A 176 2.89 -3.48 13.08
N ASN A 177 2.39 -3.20 11.88
CA ASN A 177 1.28 -3.93 11.28
C ASN A 177 1.78 -5.14 10.47
N VAL A 178 0.92 -6.14 10.35
CA VAL A 178 1.10 -7.29 9.46
C VAL A 178 0.08 -7.20 8.33
N VAL A 179 0.56 -7.05 7.09
CA VAL A 179 -0.27 -6.99 5.88
C VAL A 179 0.10 -8.19 5.01
N GLU A 180 -0.77 -9.20 5.00
CA GLU A 180 -0.42 -10.49 4.40
C GLU A 180 -1.52 -11.10 3.54
N ASP A 181 -1.10 -11.76 2.45
CA ASP A 181 -1.96 -12.53 1.57
C ASP A 181 -3.16 -11.73 0.99
N ASN A 182 -3.02 -10.41 0.87
CA ASN A 182 -4.05 -9.56 0.28
C ASN A 182 -3.89 -9.47 -1.25
N GLN A 183 -4.98 -9.09 -1.91
CA GLN A 183 -4.99 -8.70 -3.30
C GLN A 183 -5.28 -7.19 -3.39
N ALA A 184 -4.37 -6.45 -4.01
CA ALA A 184 -4.51 -5.03 -4.32
C ALA A 184 -4.01 -4.79 -5.75
N ASN A 185 -4.68 -5.46 -6.69
CA ASN A 185 -4.36 -5.41 -8.12
C ASN A 185 -5.16 -4.29 -8.80
N HIS A 186 -4.62 -3.73 -9.88
CA HIS A 186 -5.30 -2.69 -10.67
C HIS A 186 -5.68 -1.44 -9.87
N CYS A 187 -4.89 -1.12 -8.83
CA CYS A 187 -5.06 0.10 -8.07
C CYS A 187 -4.31 1.22 -8.80
N ILE A 188 -5.06 2.00 -9.56
CA ILE A 188 -4.49 3.02 -10.41
C ILE A 188 -5.41 4.22 -10.51
N ARG A 189 -4.86 5.42 -10.34
CA ARG A 189 -5.58 6.67 -10.51
C ARG A 189 -5.71 6.97 -12.00
N TYR A 190 -6.93 7.09 -12.46
CA TYR A 190 -7.21 7.37 -13.85
C TYR A 190 -7.87 8.74 -14.00
N THR A 191 -7.18 9.66 -14.64
CA THR A 191 -7.62 11.05 -14.80
C THR A 191 -8.45 11.29 -16.08
N GLY A 192 -8.95 10.24 -16.74
CA GLY A 192 -9.76 10.33 -17.94
C GLY A 192 -8.99 10.58 -19.25
N ARG A 193 -7.70 10.88 -19.21
CA ARG A 193 -6.87 11.13 -20.40
C ARG A 193 -5.80 10.07 -20.60
N PHE A 194 -5.00 9.89 -19.60
CA PHE A 194 -3.93 8.93 -19.52
C PHE A 194 -3.65 8.59 -18.08
N TRP A 195 -3.12 7.41 -17.85
CA TRP A 195 -2.33 7.18 -16.67
C TRP A 195 -1.27 8.29 -16.55
N CYS A 196 -1.15 8.91 -15.40
CA CYS A 196 -0.20 9.97 -15.13
C CYS A 196 0.98 9.38 -14.35
N ASP A 197 2.18 9.50 -14.89
CA ASP A 197 3.42 9.04 -14.27
C ASP A 197 3.79 9.78 -12.97
N THR A 198 3.12 10.88 -12.69
CA THR A 198 3.23 11.61 -11.42
C THR A 198 2.13 11.23 -10.41
N ALA A 199 1.20 10.36 -10.77
CA ALA A 199 0.13 9.94 -9.88
C ALA A 199 0.55 8.74 -9.06
N ASP A 200 1.02 8.94 -7.85
CA ASP A 200 1.49 7.91 -6.91
C ASP A 200 0.37 6.99 -6.40
N SER A 201 -0.39 6.40 -7.32
CA SER A 201 -1.35 5.35 -6.99
C SER A 201 -0.63 4.02 -6.83
N ALA A 202 -1.01 3.24 -5.86
CA ALA A 202 -0.29 2.01 -5.54
C ALA A 202 -1.19 0.86 -5.07
N GLY A 203 -0.70 -0.37 -5.24
CA GLY A 203 -1.29 -1.52 -4.57
C GLY A 203 -1.21 -1.39 -3.05
N ILE A 204 0.00 -1.13 -2.52
CA ILE A 204 0.23 -0.80 -1.10
C ILE A 204 1.12 0.43 -1.03
N LEU A 205 0.72 1.43 -0.22
CA LEU A 205 1.51 2.63 0.07
C LEU A 205 1.77 2.74 1.58
N LEU A 206 3.04 2.99 1.94
CA LEU A 206 3.47 3.37 3.29
C LEU A 206 3.93 4.82 3.27
N GLU A 207 3.40 5.64 4.19
CA GLU A 207 3.77 7.04 4.36
C GLU A 207 4.07 7.37 5.81
N GLU A 208 4.90 8.38 6.00
CA GLU A 208 5.20 9.06 7.25
C GLU A 208 5.22 8.18 8.51
N HIS A 209 6.39 7.89 9.05
CA HIS A 209 6.52 7.10 10.26
C HIS A 209 5.89 5.68 10.24
N SER A 210 5.55 5.15 9.07
CA SER A 210 5.07 3.78 8.96
C SER A 210 6.24 2.80 9.04
N HIS A 211 6.71 2.57 10.26
CA HIS A 211 7.88 1.76 10.58
C HIS A 211 7.52 0.33 11.00
N HIS A 212 8.49 -0.57 10.88
CA HIS A 212 8.41 -1.93 11.43
C HIS A 212 7.21 -2.76 10.95
N ASN A 213 6.67 -2.46 9.78
CA ASN A 213 5.60 -3.27 9.20
C ASN A 213 6.14 -4.52 8.52
N ARG A 214 5.33 -5.56 8.50
CA ARG A 214 5.58 -6.81 7.79
C ARG A 214 4.57 -6.96 6.66
N ILE A 215 5.04 -6.82 5.41
CA ILE A 215 4.22 -6.83 4.19
C ILE A 215 4.58 -8.09 3.40
N THR A 216 3.72 -9.11 3.42
CA THR A 216 4.13 -10.42 2.89
C THR A 216 3.04 -11.13 2.08
N GLY A 217 3.44 -11.79 0.98
CA GLY A 217 2.54 -12.65 0.21
C GLY A 217 1.43 -11.93 -0.56
N ASN A 218 1.51 -10.60 -0.70
CA ASN A 218 0.45 -9.84 -1.35
C ASN A 218 0.57 -9.86 -2.88
N SER A 219 -0.56 -9.80 -3.57
CA SER A 219 -0.65 -9.60 -5.02
C SER A 219 -0.99 -8.13 -5.32
N LEU A 220 -0.05 -7.44 -6.00
CA LEU A 220 -0.07 -5.98 -6.22
C LEU A 220 0.05 -5.62 -7.71
N ARG A 221 -0.40 -6.48 -8.59
CA ARG A 221 -0.16 -6.40 -10.04
C ARG A 221 -1.00 -5.32 -10.71
N TYR A 222 -0.45 -4.77 -11.80
CA TYR A 222 -1.15 -3.81 -12.66
C TYR A 222 -1.58 -2.53 -11.95
N SER A 223 -1.02 -2.24 -10.79
CA SER A 223 -1.24 -1.00 -10.05
C SER A 223 -0.27 0.07 -10.52
N GLY A 224 -0.52 1.34 -10.26
CA GLY A 224 0.38 2.44 -10.65
C GLY A 224 1.80 2.12 -10.23
N ASP A 225 2.07 2.07 -8.92
CA ASP A 225 3.15 1.31 -8.32
C ASP A 225 2.59 0.02 -7.69
N GLY A 226 3.35 -1.06 -7.72
CA GLY A 226 2.92 -2.25 -7.01
C GLY A 226 2.96 -2.02 -5.50
N PHE A 227 4.15 -1.69 -4.99
CA PHE A 227 4.41 -1.32 -3.60
C PHE A 227 5.21 -0.02 -3.56
N PHE A 228 4.82 0.91 -2.70
CA PHE A 228 5.49 2.19 -2.59
C PHE A 228 5.73 2.60 -1.12
N ILE A 229 6.94 3.09 -0.82
CA ILE A 229 7.27 3.83 0.39
C ILE A 229 7.52 5.29 0.00
N ARG A 230 6.72 6.20 0.52
CA ARG A 230 6.85 7.62 0.30
C ARG A 230 7.15 8.36 1.61
N ALA A 231 8.17 9.19 1.62
CA ALA A 231 8.44 10.08 2.73
C ALA A 231 7.91 11.48 2.38
N ASN A 232 6.87 11.90 3.04
CA ASN A 232 6.38 13.25 3.00
C ASN A 232 6.94 14.04 4.19
N ASN A 233 7.06 15.35 4.05
CA ASN A 233 7.48 16.25 5.14
C ASN A 233 8.77 15.82 5.87
N GLY A 234 9.63 15.02 5.22
CA GLY A 234 10.87 14.53 5.79
C GLY A 234 10.72 13.36 6.78
N HIS A 235 9.55 12.75 6.84
CA HIS A 235 9.29 11.61 7.73
C HIS A 235 9.41 10.29 6.97
N SER A 236 10.48 9.56 7.25
CA SER A 236 10.79 8.27 6.61
C SER A 236 9.89 7.13 7.08
N CYS A 237 9.91 6.03 6.32
CA CYS A 237 9.31 4.75 6.68
C CYS A 237 10.40 3.68 6.73
N ASP A 238 10.88 3.35 7.92
CA ASP A 238 12.07 2.55 8.13
C ASP A 238 11.78 1.18 8.75
N HIS A 239 12.75 0.28 8.64
CA HIS A 239 12.71 -1.04 9.27
C HIS A 239 11.50 -1.91 8.86
N ASN A 240 10.97 -1.72 7.66
CA ASN A 240 9.90 -2.55 7.14
C ASN A 240 10.49 -3.81 6.47
N TYR A 241 9.74 -4.91 6.55
CA TYR A 241 10.06 -6.17 5.92
C TYR A 241 9.04 -6.48 4.82
N ILE A 242 9.47 -6.41 3.56
CA ILE A 242 8.65 -6.57 2.36
C ILE A 242 9.09 -7.85 1.65
N ALA A 243 8.30 -8.93 1.75
CA ALA A 243 8.74 -10.21 1.26
C ALA A 243 7.64 -11.04 0.57
N ARG A 244 8.04 -11.82 -0.43
CA ARG A 244 7.16 -12.74 -1.18
C ARG A 244 5.93 -12.06 -1.78
N ASN A 245 6.03 -10.76 -2.09
CA ASN A 245 4.96 -10.05 -2.78
C ASN A 245 5.14 -10.17 -4.29
N TYR A 246 4.03 -10.13 -5.01
CA TYR A 246 3.99 -10.16 -6.45
C TYR A 246 3.51 -8.82 -7.00
N ALA A 247 4.45 -7.94 -7.38
CA ALA A 247 4.21 -6.56 -7.82
C ALA A 247 4.66 -6.35 -9.29
N SER A 248 4.07 -7.11 -10.19
CA SER A 248 4.45 -7.12 -11.62
C SER A 248 3.45 -6.37 -12.49
N PHE A 249 3.89 -6.00 -13.69
CA PHE A 249 3.09 -5.31 -14.70
C PHE A 249 2.62 -3.91 -14.28
N SER A 250 3.32 -3.28 -13.36
CA SER A 250 3.06 -1.90 -12.96
C SER A 250 3.55 -0.95 -14.05
N PRO A 251 2.72 -0.01 -14.53
CA PRO A 251 3.15 0.97 -15.53
C PRO A 251 4.24 1.91 -15.00
N ASN A 252 4.33 2.10 -13.69
CA ASN A 252 5.43 2.75 -13.02
C ASN A 252 6.38 1.71 -12.41
N ASN A 253 6.56 1.62 -11.13
CA ASN A 253 7.52 0.72 -10.50
C ASN A 253 6.84 -0.53 -9.91
N ALA A 254 7.50 -1.68 -9.96
CA ALA A 254 7.00 -2.82 -9.19
C ALA A 254 7.15 -2.54 -7.70
N PHE A 255 8.33 -2.07 -7.28
CA PHE A 255 8.64 -1.64 -5.92
C PHE A 255 9.34 -0.28 -5.95
N GLU A 256 8.87 0.62 -5.12
CA GLU A 256 9.47 1.93 -4.95
C GLU A 256 9.72 2.25 -3.48
N ALA A 257 10.85 2.90 -3.16
CA ALA A 257 11.09 3.43 -1.84
C ALA A 257 11.89 4.74 -1.92
N GLY A 258 11.30 5.80 -1.40
CA GLY A 258 11.91 7.13 -1.31
C GLY A 258 12.28 7.48 0.13
N PHE A 259 13.48 8.06 0.32
CA PHE A 259 13.94 8.67 1.58
C PHE A 259 13.78 7.78 2.82
N SER A 260 14.03 6.49 2.70
CA SER A 260 13.81 5.51 3.77
C SER A 260 15.07 4.71 4.06
N GLN A 261 15.12 4.06 5.23
CA GLN A 261 16.31 3.34 5.66
C GLN A 261 15.96 1.99 6.30
N HIS A 262 16.94 1.09 6.28
CA HIS A 262 16.87 -0.21 6.97
C HIS A 262 15.70 -1.10 6.54
N ASN A 263 15.16 -0.91 5.34
CA ASN A 263 14.12 -1.76 4.80
C ASN A 263 14.70 -3.03 4.16
N VAL A 264 13.92 -4.11 4.18
CA VAL A 264 14.32 -5.39 3.58
C VAL A 264 13.30 -5.78 2.53
N PHE A 265 13.76 -5.99 1.30
CA PHE A 265 12.97 -6.53 0.17
C PHE A 265 13.49 -7.91 -0.19
N GLU A 266 12.72 -8.95 0.09
CA GLU A 266 13.17 -10.34 0.01
C GLU A 266 12.19 -11.24 -0.73
N GLU A 267 12.68 -12.12 -1.61
CA GLU A 267 11.87 -13.12 -2.32
C GLU A 267 10.65 -12.52 -3.07
N ASN A 268 10.70 -11.26 -3.46
CA ASN A 268 9.62 -10.61 -4.21
C ASN A 268 9.75 -10.89 -5.71
N VAL A 269 8.64 -10.71 -6.42
CA VAL A 269 8.56 -10.79 -7.88
C VAL A 269 8.26 -9.42 -8.46
N ALA A 270 9.17 -8.91 -9.30
CA ALA A 270 9.16 -7.58 -9.89
C ALA A 270 9.35 -7.67 -11.42
N ASP A 271 8.37 -8.23 -12.13
CA ASP A 271 8.48 -8.51 -13.56
C ASP A 271 7.68 -7.51 -14.40
N PHE A 272 8.16 -7.18 -15.60
CA PHE A 272 7.44 -6.48 -16.67
C PHE A 272 6.84 -5.12 -16.28
N SER A 273 7.46 -4.41 -15.37
CA SER A 273 7.13 -3.06 -14.95
C SER A 273 8.01 -2.02 -15.67
N ASN A 274 7.90 -0.74 -15.33
CA ASN A 274 8.83 0.26 -15.82
C ASN A 274 10.21 0.03 -15.16
N TYR A 275 10.27 0.08 -13.83
CA TYR A 275 11.41 -0.41 -13.05
C TYR A 275 10.99 -1.64 -12.22
N GLY A 276 11.92 -2.55 -11.98
CA GLY A 276 11.71 -3.61 -11.00
C GLY A 276 11.71 -3.05 -9.59
N PHE A 277 12.80 -2.38 -9.22
CA PHE A 277 12.95 -1.63 -7.98
C PHE A 277 13.49 -0.23 -8.28
N TRP A 278 12.91 0.78 -7.67
CA TRP A 278 13.41 2.14 -7.71
C TRP A 278 13.60 2.68 -6.28
N PHE A 279 14.83 3.07 -5.94
CA PHE A 279 15.20 3.59 -4.64
C PHE A 279 15.75 5.00 -4.77
N GLY A 280 14.98 6.00 -4.30
CA GLY A 280 15.40 7.41 -4.26
C GLY A 280 15.84 7.80 -2.85
N PHE A 281 17.10 8.21 -2.68
CA PHE A 281 17.65 8.63 -1.38
C PHE A 281 17.47 7.61 -0.24
N SER A 282 17.29 6.34 -0.58
CA SER A 282 17.12 5.26 0.38
C SER A 282 18.44 4.57 0.68
N SER A 283 18.71 4.33 1.95
CA SER A 283 19.99 3.81 2.43
C SER A 283 19.84 2.62 3.36
N ASP A 284 20.92 1.89 3.60
CA ASP A 284 20.95 0.73 4.49
C ASP A 284 19.88 -0.33 4.16
N THR A 285 19.44 -0.36 2.90
CA THR A 285 18.37 -1.23 2.42
C THR A 285 18.96 -2.55 1.91
N VAL A 286 18.31 -3.64 2.25
CA VAL A 286 18.66 -4.98 1.77
C VAL A 286 17.69 -5.41 0.69
N VAL A 287 18.20 -5.75 -0.50
CA VAL A 287 17.43 -6.26 -1.65
C VAL A 287 17.98 -7.64 -1.99
N ARG A 288 17.27 -8.70 -1.55
CA ARG A 288 17.83 -10.05 -1.70
C ARG A 288 16.84 -11.08 -2.21
N ASP A 289 17.40 -12.04 -2.95
CA ASP A 289 16.69 -13.22 -3.40
C ASP A 289 15.41 -12.94 -4.20
N ASN A 290 15.32 -11.74 -4.83
CA ASN A 290 14.17 -11.33 -5.63
C ASN A 290 14.30 -11.83 -7.07
N ARG A 291 13.14 -12.04 -7.74
CA ARG A 291 13.03 -12.25 -9.18
C ARG A 291 12.64 -10.94 -9.87
N ILE A 292 13.46 -10.53 -10.86
CA ILE A 292 13.36 -9.22 -11.50
C ILE A 292 13.54 -9.34 -13.01
N ARG A 293 12.44 -9.37 -13.78
CA ARG A 293 12.53 -9.72 -15.19
C ARG A 293 11.83 -8.76 -16.13
N GLY A 294 12.45 -8.52 -17.28
CA GLY A 294 11.82 -7.89 -18.43
C GLY A 294 11.30 -6.49 -18.20
N ASN A 295 11.79 -5.78 -17.20
CA ASN A 295 11.38 -4.41 -16.94
C ASN A 295 11.85 -3.48 -18.07
N ARG A 296 11.04 -2.49 -18.39
CA ARG A 296 11.31 -1.58 -19.51
C ARG A 296 12.60 -0.81 -19.31
N LEU A 297 12.87 -0.37 -18.10
CA LEU A 297 14.07 0.31 -17.66
C LEU A 297 14.93 -0.65 -16.81
N ASP A 298 15.38 -0.21 -15.67
CA ASP A 298 16.38 -0.94 -14.91
C ASP A 298 15.73 -1.99 -13.98
N GLY A 299 16.41 -3.11 -13.76
CA GLY A 299 15.97 -4.13 -12.82
C GLY A 299 15.97 -3.57 -11.41
N ILE A 300 17.10 -2.99 -10.98
CA ILE A 300 17.24 -2.26 -9.71
C ILE A 300 17.91 -0.93 -10.00
N ALA A 301 17.24 0.16 -9.67
CA ALA A 301 17.70 1.53 -9.80
C ALA A 301 17.89 2.16 -8.41
N VAL A 302 19.05 2.74 -8.15
CA VAL A 302 19.37 3.45 -6.91
C VAL A 302 19.85 4.85 -7.22
N ASP A 303 19.03 5.85 -6.86
CA ASP A 303 19.37 7.26 -6.96
C ASP A 303 19.78 7.79 -5.58
N SER A 304 21.00 8.26 -5.46
CA SER A 304 21.53 8.95 -4.27
C SER A 304 21.41 8.18 -2.94
N GLY A 305 21.26 6.85 -3.00
CA GLY A 305 21.22 5.96 -1.83
C GLY A 305 22.61 5.41 -1.50
N ASN A 306 22.82 5.11 -0.21
CA ASN A 306 24.11 4.63 0.30
C ASN A 306 23.95 3.33 1.12
N ARG A 307 25.04 2.55 1.22
CA ARG A 307 25.12 1.34 2.06
C ARG A 307 24.02 0.31 1.79
N ASN A 308 23.50 0.30 0.59
CA ASN A 308 22.52 -0.71 0.22
C ASN A 308 23.22 -2.05 -0.07
N ASN A 309 22.54 -3.14 0.23
CA ASN A 309 23.03 -4.49 -0.03
C ASN A 309 22.12 -5.19 -1.03
N ILE A 310 22.59 -5.31 -2.28
CA ILE A 310 21.88 -5.95 -3.39
C ILE A 310 22.50 -7.33 -3.58
N GLN A 311 21.84 -8.40 -3.12
CA GLN A 311 22.46 -9.72 -3.10
C GLN A 311 21.53 -10.87 -3.53
N GLY A 312 22.08 -11.86 -4.21
CA GLY A 312 21.38 -13.12 -4.53
C GLY A 312 20.17 -12.98 -5.45
N ASN A 313 19.97 -11.83 -6.10
CA ASN A 313 18.81 -11.61 -6.95
C ASN A 313 18.99 -12.28 -8.32
N ASN A 314 17.86 -12.73 -8.90
CA ASN A 314 17.78 -13.19 -10.28
C ASN A 314 17.23 -12.05 -11.15
N ILE A 315 18.10 -11.44 -11.95
CA ILE A 315 17.84 -10.21 -12.72
C ILE A 315 18.00 -10.53 -14.21
N GLU A 316 16.91 -10.52 -14.99
CA GLU A 316 16.93 -11.01 -16.37
C GLU A 316 16.20 -10.11 -17.36
N GLY A 317 16.83 -9.80 -18.49
CA GLY A 317 16.18 -9.15 -19.64
C GLY A 317 15.71 -7.70 -19.41
N ASN A 318 16.24 -7.00 -18.41
CA ASN A 318 15.96 -5.60 -18.17
C ASN A 318 16.79 -4.70 -19.11
N ARG A 319 16.55 -3.39 -19.17
CA ARG A 319 17.43 -2.49 -19.90
C ARG A 319 18.82 -2.53 -19.29
N ASN A 320 18.95 -2.18 -18.02
CA ASN A 320 20.11 -2.49 -17.20
C ASN A 320 19.72 -3.45 -16.06
N GLY A 321 20.65 -4.26 -15.61
CA GLY A 321 20.41 -5.13 -14.46
C GLY A 321 20.32 -4.30 -13.19
N VAL A 322 21.40 -3.65 -12.81
CA VAL A 322 21.50 -2.74 -11.66
C VAL A 322 22.08 -1.41 -12.13
N ARG A 323 21.49 -0.30 -11.72
CA ARG A 323 22.00 1.05 -11.98
C ARG A 323 22.06 1.88 -10.72
N LEU A 324 23.24 2.44 -10.43
CA LEU A 324 23.46 3.33 -9.29
C LEU A 324 23.97 4.68 -9.79
N TRP A 325 23.38 5.77 -9.34
CA TRP A 325 23.84 7.12 -9.64
C TRP A 325 23.56 8.07 -8.48
N SER A 326 24.10 9.27 -8.55
CA SER A 326 23.78 10.35 -7.62
C SER A 326 23.87 11.69 -8.32
N ASP A 327 22.85 12.48 -8.16
CA ASP A 327 22.83 13.87 -8.59
C ASP A 327 23.48 14.81 -7.54
N ARG A 328 23.89 14.28 -6.38
CA ARG A 328 24.54 15.01 -5.29
C ARG A 328 25.95 14.48 -4.99
N PRO A 329 26.97 14.86 -5.76
CA PRO A 329 28.30 14.26 -5.69
C PRO A 329 29.11 14.56 -4.41
N GLY A 330 28.56 15.15 -3.39
CA GLY A 330 29.27 15.49 -2.14
C GLY A 330 28.90 14.65 -0.90
N GLU A 331 27.85 13.87 -0.97
CA GLU A 331 27.37 13.06 0.17
C GLU A 331 27.79 11.59 0.07
N LEU A 332 28.60 11.25 -0.89
CA LEU A 332 28.99 9.89 -1.23
C LEU A 332 30.17 9.45 -0.38
N GLY A 333 29.90 8.67 0.62
CA GLY A 333 30.95 8.19 1.51
C GLY A 333 30.96 6.72 1.86
N GLN A 334 29.96 5.95 1.45
CA GLN A 334 29.86 4.55 1.91
C GLN A 334 29.38 3.59 0.82
N ILE A 335 29.97 2.41 0.83
CA ILE A 335 29.91 1.40 -0.22
C ILE A 335 28.54 0.76 -0.29
N THR A 336 27.88 0.81 -1.45
CA THR A 336 26.78 -0.10 -1.80
C THR A 336 27.37 -1.39 -2.34
N SER A 337 26.88 -2.54 -1.89
CA SER A 337 27.33 -3.85 -2.36
C SER A 337 26.37 -4.48 -3.36
N VAL A 338 26.91 -5.00 -4.47
CA VAL A 338 26.20 -5.77 -5.48
C VAL A 338 26.90 -7.13 -5.55
N VAL A 339 26.34 -8.13 -4.86
CA VAL A 339 27.06 -9.39 -4.62
C VAL A 339 26.20 -10.62 -4.88
N ARG A 340 26.80 -11.66 -5.47
CA ARG A 340 26.15 -12.96 -5.74
C ARG A 340 24.81 -12.87 -6.48
N ASN A 341 24.60 -11.85 -7.31
CA ASN A 341 23.41 -11.77 -8.16
C ASN A 341 23.66 -12.56 -9.46
N ASP A 342 22.58 -13.08 -10.02
CA ASP A 342 22.56 -13.68 -11.35
C ASP A 342 21.93 -12.67 -12.32
N ILE A 343 22.77 -11.98 -13.13
CA ILE A 343 22.34 -10.87 -14.01
C ILE A 343 22.53 -11.29 -15.47
N LYS A 344 21.43 -11.50 -16.18
CA LYS A 344 21.44 -12.05 -17.53
C LYS A 344 20.64 -11.23 -18.55
N GLY A 345 21.15 -11.21 -19.77
CA GLY A 345 20.43 -10.70 -20.92
C GLY A 345 20.04 -9.22 -20.81
N SER A 346 20.79 -8.43 -20.06
CA SER A 346 20.57 -6.97 -19.98
C SER A 346 20.78 -6.35 -21.35
N ARG A 347 19.79 -5.55 -21.81
CA ARG A 347 19.82 -5.00 -23.17
C ARG A 347 20.91 -3.94 -23.37
N GLU A 348 21.32 -3.27 -22.30
CA GLU A 348 22.40 -2.27 -22.34
C GLU A 348 23.56 -2.66 -21.43
N CYS A 349 23.35 -2.89 -20.13
CA CYS A 349 24.43 -3.19 -19.22
C CYS A 349 23.96 -4.04 -18.02
N ALA A 350 24.83 -4.95 -17.53
CA ALA A 350 24.52 -5.69 -16.30
C ALA A 350 24.56 -4.74 -15.09
N VAL A 351 25.65 -3.97 -14.93
CA VAL A 351 25.79 -3.00 -13.83
C VAL A 351 26.28 -1.67 -14.35
N VAL A 352 25.57 -0.59 -14.06
CA VAL A 352 25.93 0.79 -14.37
C VAL A 352 26.27 1.54 -13.08
N VAL A 353 27.45 2.11 -13.03
CA VAL A 353 27.93 2.88 -11.87
C VAL A 353 28.12 4.33 -12.29
N GLY A 354 27.27 5.21 -11.80
CA GLY A 354 27.37 6.65 -12.05
C GLY A 354 28.51 7.30 -11.28
N LYS A 355 28.87 8.51 -11.69
CA LYS A 355 29.98 9.28 -11.10
C LYS A 355 29.83 9.41 -9.58
N GLY A 356 30.94 9.20 -8.88
CA GLY A 356 31.04 9.41 -7.44
C GLY A 356 30.43 8.30 -6.58
N GLN A 357 29.81 7.28 -7.15
CA GLN A 357 29.32 6.13 -6.41
C GLN A 357 30.49 5.23 -5.98
N GLN A 358 30.48 4.80 -4.71
CA GLN A 358 31.37 3.76 -4.20
C GLN A 358 30.60 2.44 -4.16
N ILE A 359 31.11 1.44 -4.86
CA ILE A 359 30.45 0.16 -5.04
C ILE A 359 31.44 -0.98 -4.85
N SER A 360 31.01 -2.05 -4.20
CA SER A 360 31.64 -3.36 -4.26
C SER A 360 30.82 -4.26 -5.18
N ILE A 361 31.46 -4.84 -6.21
CA ILE A 361 30.86 -5.79 -7.14
C ILE A 361 31.63 -7.12 -7.01
N GLU A 362 31.02 -8.13 -6.39
CA GLU A 362 31.68 -9.37 -6.08
C GLU A 362 30.80 -10.59 -6.37
N ASP A 363 31.39 -11.65 -6.88
CA ASP A 363 30.77 -12.96 -7.04
C ASP A 363 29.44 -12.97 -7.84
N ASN A 364 29.18 -11.98 -8.69
CA ASN A 364 28.00 -11.97 -9.55
C ASN A 364 28.23 -12.85 -10.78
N VAL A 365 27.19 -13.55 -11.22
CA VAL A 365 27.15 -14.21 -12.52
C VAL A 365 26.62 -13.20 -13.54
N LEU A 366 27.45 -12.81 -14.50
CA LEU A 366 27.09 -11.90 -15.58
C LEU A 366 27.09 -12.68 -16.90
N ASP A 367 25.90 -12.88 -17.51
CA ASP A 367 25.79 -13.72 -18.70
C ASP A 367 24.89 -13.08 -19.77
N ASN A 368 25.34 -13.14 -21.01
CA ASN A 368 24.61 -12.64 -22.18
C ASN A 368 24.16 -11.17 -22.06
N ASN A 369 24.84 -10.33 -21.31
CA ASN A 369 24.59 -8.90 -21.23
C ASN A 369 25.28 -8.17 -22.40
N SER A 370 24.71 -7.08 -22.91
CA SER A 370 25.37 -6.29 -23.95
C SER A 370 26.71 -5.72 -23.49
N ARG A 371 26.78 -5.34 -22.21
CA ARG A 371 28.00 -4.97 -21.49
C ARG A 371 27.87 -5.45 -20.05
N ASP A 372 28.99 -5.80 -19.42
CA ASP A 372 28.95 -6.32 -18.06
C ASP A 372 28.92 -5.19 -17.02
N VAL A 373 29.97 -4.37 -16.97
CA VAL A 373 30.06 -3.25 -16.01
C VAL A 373 30.49 -1.98 -16.75
N VAL A 374 29.77 -0.90 -16.54
CA VAL A 374 30.10 0.42 -17.08
C VAL A 374 30.16 1.44 -15.95
N GLN A 375 31.19 2.28 -15.99
CA GLN A 375 31.38 3.42 -15.10
C GLN A 375 31.16 4.70 -15.93
N GLU A 376 30.16 5.52 -15.54
CA GLU A 376 29.77 6.78 -16.22
C GLU A 376 30.54 8.00 -15.68
#